data_b20f0b9f5811b12f8008d091037869a0
#
_entry.id   b20f0b9f5811b12f8008d091037869a0
#
_cell.length_a   1.000
_cell.length_b   1.000
_cell.length_c   1.000
_cell.angle_alpha   90.00
_cell.angle_beta   90.00
_cell.angle_gamma   90.00
#
_symmetry.space_group_name_H-M   'P 1'
#
loop_
_entity.id
_entity.type
_entity.pdbx_description
1 polymer ?
#
loop_
_entity_poly.entity_id
_entity_poly.type
_entity_poly.pdbx_seq_one_letter_code
_entity_poly.pdbx_strand_id
1 'polypeptide(L)'
;MQFQKGNKFWLARSSHGRNPIFSNPEQLRNACYEYFEWVENNPLYEEKIFHSQGIITKDTVTKMRAMTISGLCIFLDIDRTTWENYRNNHDFFRITKEVEEIIYNQKFTGAAADLLNSNIIARELGLADKQQNEHTGVDGKPIAHSVEIKVTFDD
;
A
#
# COMPACT_ATOMS: atom_id res chain seq x y z
N MET A 1 -3.05 -11.01 18.60
CA MET A 1 -2.48 -9.66 18.58
C MET A 1 -3.62 -8.66 18.76
N GLN A 2 -3.64 -7.88 19.83
CA GLN A 2 -4.68 -6.86 20.03
C GLN A 2 -4.22 -5.54 19.39
N PHE A 3 -5.10 -4.91 18.61
CA PHE A 3 -4.87 -3.58 18.09
C PHE A 3 -4.85 -2.57 19.24
N GLN A 4 -3.74 -1.85 19.38
CA GLN A 4 -3.56 -0.79 20.35
C GLN A 4 -4.45 0.43 20.04
N LYS A 5 -4.75 1.24 21.07
CA LYS A 5 -5.42 2.53 20.90
C LYS A 5 -4.58 3.42 19.95
N GLY A 6 -5.21 3.99 18.94
CA GLY A 6 -4.52 4.76 17.89
C GLY A 6 -4.38 4.03 16.55
N ASN A 7 -4.48 2.69 16.53
CA ASN A 7 -4.44 1.93 15.28
C ASN A 7 -5.77 1.95 14.49
N LYS A 8 -6.83 2.51 15.09
CA LYS A 8 -8.17 2.57 14.51
C LYS A 8 -8.27 3.75 13.53
N PHE A 9 -7.57 3.68 12.42
CA PHE A 9 -7.50 4.74 11.41
C PHE A 9 -8.86 5.08 10.79
N TRP A 10 -9.80 4.15 10.77
CA TRP A 10 -11.15 4.39 10.24
C TRP A 10 -11.99 5.36 11.07
N LEU A 11 -11.54 5.75 12.26
CA LEU A 11 -12.15 6.79 13.08
C LEU A 11 -11.59 8.18 12.80
N ALA A 12 -10.47 8.26 12.06
CA ALA A 12 -9.90 9.53 11.68
C ALA A 12 -10.76 10.23 10.61
N ARG A 13 -10.89 11.53 10.72
CA ARG A 13 -11.64 12.37 9.79
C ARG A 13 -10.91 13.68 9.56
N SER A 14 -11.09 14.25 8.36
CA SER A 14 -10.67 15.59 8.04
C SER A 14 -11.46 16.63 8.86
N SER A 15 -10.82 17.76 9.17
CA SER A 15 -11.45 18.90 9.83
C SER A 15 -12.53 19.56 8.96
N HIS A 16 -12.48 19.37 7.64
CA HIS A 16 -13.48 19.87 6.69
C HIS A 16 -14.84 19.16 6.78
N GLY A 17 -14.97 18.15 7.64
CA GLY A 17 -16.21 17.46 7.91
C GLY A 17 -16.73 16.63 6.72
N ARG A 18 -18.02 16.32 6.76
CA ARG A 18 -18.70 15.45 5.79
C ARG A 18 -19.13 16.27 4.55
N ASN A 19 -18.18 16.72 3.78
CA ASN A 19 -18.45 17.32 2.49
C ASN A 19 -17.91 16.40 1.39
N PRO A 20 -18.75 15.54 0.80
CA PRO A 20 -18.30 14.54 -0.17
C PRO A 20 -17.79 15.16 -1.48
N ILE A 21 -17.98 16.48 -1.67
CA ILE A 21 -17.59 17.17 -2.90
C ILE A 21 -16.81 18.43 -2.52
N PHE A 22 -15.50 18.39 -2.73
CA PHE A 22 -14.68 19.58 -2.65
C PHE A 22 -14.95 20.44 -3.90
N SER A 23 -15.40 21.65 -3.69
CA SER A 23 -15.69 22.60 -4.79
C SER A 23 -14.46 23.35 -5.28
N ASN A 24 -13.38 23.32 -4.50
CA ASN A 24 -12.15 24.06 -4.75
C ASN A 24 -10.94 23.11 -4.60
N PRO A 25 -10.00 23.08 -5.58
CA PRO A 25 -8.79 22.27 -5.51
C PRO A 25 -7.94 22.51 -4.25
N GLU A 26 -7.82 23.75 -3.77
CA GLU A 26 -7.06 24.06 -2.57
C GLU A 26 -7.69 23.46 -1.29
N GLN A 27 -9.00 23.36 -1.22
CA GLN A 27 -9.68 22.68 -0.11
C GLN A 27 -9.36 21.19 -0.11
N LEU A 28 -9.40 20.55 -1.28
CA LEU A 28 -9.00 19.16 -1.41
C LEU A 28 -7.53 18.97 -1.01
N ARG A 29 -6.65 19.85 -1.48
CA ARG A 29 -5.22 19.82 -1.13
C ARG A 29 -5.03 19.89 0.37
N ASN A 30 -5.62 20.88 1.04
CA ASN A 30 -5.47 21.06 2.48
C ASN A 30 -5.98 19.85 3.26
N ALA A 31 -7.12 19.28 2.88
CA ALA A 31 -7.65 18.07 3.50
C ALA A 31 -6.74 16.83 3.29
N CYS A 32 -6.09 16.70 2.12
CA CYS A 32 -5.08 15.67 1.90
C CYS A 32 -3.84 15.87 2.77
N TYR A 33 -3.39 17.08 2.95
CA TYR A 33 -2.26 17.39 3.83
C TYR A 33 -2.57 17.10 5.30
N GLU A 34 -3.81 17.38 5.77
CA GLU A 34 -4.26 16.93 7.10
C GLU A 34 -4.16 15.40 7.26
N TYR A 35 -4.46 14.63 6.21
CA TYR A 35 -4.26 13.18 6.22
C TYR A 35 -2.78 12.80 6.38
N PHE A 36 -1.87 13.48 5.68
CA PHE A 36 -0.44 13.22 5.80
C PHE A 36 0.06 13.51 7.22
N GLU A 37 -0.28 14.66 7.76
CA GLU A 37 0.05 15.02 9.15
C GLU A 37 -0.55 14.03 10.14
N TRP A 38 -1.80 13.60 9.90
CA TRP A 38 -2.43 12.60 10.75
C TRP A 38 -1.67 11.27 10.72
N VAL A 39 -1.24 10.79 9.55
CA VAL A 39 -0.46 9.56 9.41
C VAL A 39 0.86 9.65 10.16
N GLU A 40 1.58 10.76 10.03
CA GLU A 40 2.86 10.99 10.71
C GLU A 40 2.71 11.04 12.24
N ASN A 41 1.66 11.69 12.73
CA ASN A 41 1.40 11.83 14.16
C ASN A 41 0.73 10.62 14.80
N ASN A 42 0.29 9.63 14.01
CA ASN A 42 -0.39 8.42 14.50
C ASN A 42 0.32 7.16 14.00
N PRO A 43 1.53 6.86 14.46
CA PRO A 43 2.23 5.63 14.11
C PRO A 43 1.44 4.41 14.58
N LEU A 44 1.77 3.24 14.05
CA LEU A 44 1.27 1.96 14.56
C LEU A 44 2.05 1.56 15.82
N TYR A 45 1.38 0.83 16.70
CA TYR A 45 1.97 0.34 17.95
C TYR A 45 1.96 -1.17 17.98
N GLU A 46 3.10 -1.76 18.30
CA GLU A 46 3.29 -3.19 18.49
C GLU A 46 3.75 -3.45 19.94
N GLU A 47 3.06 -4.33 20.65
CA GLU A 47 3.54 -4.83 21.94
C GLU A 47 4.59 -5.91 21.69
N LYS A 48 5.81 -5.71 22.18
CA LYS A 48 6.90 -6.68 22.13
C LYS A 48 7.22 -7.21 23.53
N ILE A 49 7.54 -8.49 23.55
CA ILE A 49 8.01 -9.18 24.76
C ILE A 49 9.52 -9.29 24.67
N PHE A 50 10.21 -8.76 25.66
CA PHE A 50 11.65 -8.85 25.79
C PHE A 50 12.00 -9.81 26.91
N HIS A 51 12.96 -10.70 26.65
CA HIS A 51 13.51 -11.63 27.62
C HIS A 51 14.95 -11.23 27.92
N SER A 52 15.22 -10.87 29.16
CA SER A 52 16.59 -10.59 29.62
C SER A 52 16.79 -11.19 31.00
N GLN A 53 17.82 -12.02 31.16
CA GLN A 53 18.23 -12.63 32.44
C GLN A 53 17.08 -13.31 33.21
N GLY A 54 16.18 -13.98 32.50
CA GLY A 54 15.03 -14.66 33.11
C GLY A 54 13.85 -13.75 33.46
N ILE A 55 13.95 -12.45 33.19
CA ILE A 55 12.88 -11.46 33.39
C ILE A 55 12.16 -11.24 32.06
N ILE A 56 10.83 -11.31 32.09
CA ILE A 56 9.98 -11.00 30.94
C ILE A 56 9.46 -9.58 31.12
N THR A 57 9.81 -8.70 30.18
CA THR A 57 9.28 -7.33 30.12
C THR A 57 8.47 -7.15 28.85
N LYS A 58 7.38 -6.41 28.96
CA LYS A 58 6.56 -6.00 27.82
C LYS A 58 6.79 -4.52 27.55
N ASP A 59 7.04 -4.18 26.31
CA ASP A 59 7.22 -2.80 25.89
C ASP A 59 6.50 -2.53 24.57
N THR A 60 6.17 -1.27 24.32
CA THR A 60 5.46 -0.85 23.11
C THR A 60 6.45 -0.19 22.15
N VAL A 61 6.56 -0.76 20.95
CA VAL A 61 7.39 -0.23 19.87
C VAL A 61 6.50 0.45 18.86
N THR A 62 6.89 1.67 18.46
CA THR A 62 6.23 2.41 17.38
C THR A 62 6.70 1.91 16.02
N LYS A 63 5.77 1.81 15.07
CA LYS A 63 6.04 1.46 13.67
C LYS A 63 5.47 2.49 12.73
N MET A 64 6.15 2.71 11.62
CA MET A 64 5.68 3.60 10.57
C MET A 64 4.32 3.15 10.05
N ARG A 65 3.41 4.11 9.87
CA ARG A 65 2.13 3.90 9.19
C ARG A 65 2.29 4.24 7.72
N ALA A 66 1.99 3.29 6.83
CA ALA A 66 2.00 3.55 5.39
C ALA A 66 0.81 4.45 4.99
N MET A 67 1.08 5.43 4.15
CA MET A 67 0.04 6.21 3.46
C MET A 67 -0.57 5.37 2.33
N THR A 68 -1.89 5.43 2.18
CA THR A 68 -2.59 4.75 1.09
C THR A 68 -3.72 5.61 0.54
N ILE A 69 -4.05 5.45 -0.75
CA ILE A 69 -5.20 6.15 -1.33
C ILE A 69 -6.51 5.69 -0.67
N SER A 70 -6.60 4.42 -0.28
CA SER A 70 -7.78 3.93 0.46
C SER A 70 -7.91 4.59 1.83
N GLY A 71 -6.79 4.73 2.56
CA GLY A 71 -6.76 5.44 3.84
C GLY A 71 -7.11 6.92 3.69
N LEU A 72 -6.60 7.57 2.64
CA LEU A 72 -6.96 8.94 2.30
C LEU A 72 -8.45 9.09 2.04
N CYS A 73 -9.05 8.22 1.21
CA CYS A 73 -10.48 8.27 0.93
C CYS A 73 -11.33 8.10 2.20
N ILE A 74 -10.93 7.18 3.10
CA ILE A 74 -11.61 7.02 4.40
C ILE A 74 -11.49 8.30 5.24
N PHE A 75 -10.31 8.91 5.27
CA PHE A 75 -10.07 10.14 6.03
C PHE A 75 -10.89 11.32 5.49
N LEU A 76 -11.00 11.45 4.17
CA LEU A 76 -11.77 12.50 3.50
C LEU A 76 -13.29 12.23 3.50
N ASP A 77 -13.73 11.04 3.95
CA ASP A 77 -15.13 10.57 3.90
C ASP A 77 -15.70 10.55 2.47
N ILE A 78 -14.88 10.11 1.50
CA ILE A 78 -15.24 9.90 0.09
C ILE A 78 -14.98 8.46 -0.31
N ASP A 79 -15.59 8.01 -1.40
CA ASP A 79 -15.30 6.73 -2.02
C ASP A 79 -14.18 6.82 -3.08
N ARG A 80 -13.70 5.67 -3.53
CA ARG A 80 -12.66 5.58 -4.56
C ARG A 80 -13.13 6.14 -5.90
N THR A 81 -14.41 6.02 -6.23
CA THR A 81 -14.97 6.56 -7.47
C THR A 81 -14.93 8.08 -7.45
N THR A 82 -15.23 8.70 -6.31
CA THR A 82 -15.10 10.15 -6.13
C THR A 82 -13.66 10.61 -6.30
N TRP A 83 -12.68 9.86 -5.75
CA TRP A 83 -11.26 10.17 -5.98
C TRP A 83 -10.87 10.08 -7.46
N GLU A 84 -11.32 9.02 -8.17
CA GLU A 84 -11.08 8.88 -9.61
C GLU A 84 -11.72 10.01 -10.42
N ASN A 85 -12.89 10.50 -10.01
CA ASN A 85 -13.53 11.66 -10.65
C ASN A 85 -12.67 12.94 -10.49
N TYR A 86 -12.06 13.17 -9.32
CA TYR A 86 -11.10 14.26 -9.15
C TYR A 86 -9.85 14.09 -10.02
N ARG A 87 -9.32 12.87 -10.13
CA ARG A 87 -8.17 12.58 -11.02
C ARG A 87 -8.46 12.91 -12.48
N ASN A 88 -9.68 12.70 -12.93
CA ASN A 88 -10.11 12.94 -14.31
C ASN A 88 -10.61 14.37 -14.54
N ASN A 89 -10.73 15.17 -13.50
CA ASN A 89 -11.17 16.56 -13.58
C ASN A 89 -9.95 17.46 -13.79
N HIS A 90 -9.98 18.28 -14.85
CA HIS A 90 -8.89 19.17 -15.24
C HIS A 90 -8.44 20.08 -14.10
N ASP A 91 -9.37 20.62 -13.31
CA ASP A 91 -9.05 21.58 -12.24
C ASP A 91 -8.36 20.91 -11.05
N PHE A 92 -8.67 19.65 -10.77
CA PHE A 92 -8.15 18.87 -9.65
C PHE A 92 -6.96 17.99 -10.01
N PHE A 93 -6.72 17.76 -11.29
CA PHE A 93 -5.71 16.82 -11.78
C PHE A 93 -4.32 17.06 -11.19
N ARG A 94 -3.88 18.33 -11.12
CA ARG A 94 -2.57 18.68 -10.55
C ARG A 94 -2.44 18.27 -9.09
N ILE A 95 -3.49 18.54 -8.31
CA ILE A 95 -3.51 18.23 -6.87
C ILE A 95 -3.52 16.72 -6.64
N THR A 96 -4.36 15.98 -7.37
CA THR A 96 -4.41 14.52 -7.23
C THR A 96 -3.10 13.87 -7.62
N LYS A 97 -2.41 14.35 -8.66
CA LYS A 97 -1.07 13.89 -9.02
C LYS A 97 -0.04 14.16 -7.95
N GLU A 98 -0.01 15.37 -7.39
CA GLU A 98 0.88 15.74 -6.29
C GLU A 98 0.66 14.81 -5.07
N VAL A 99 -0.60 14.58 -4.69
CA VAL A 99 -0.98 13.73 -3.57
C VAL A 99 -0.55 12.27 -3.79
N GLU A 100 -0.82 11.74 -4.98
CA GLU A 100 -0.42 10.38 -5.34
C GLU A 100 1.10 10.19 -5.32
N GLU A 101 1.85 11.19 -5.77
CA GLU A 101 3.31 11.17 -5.76
C GLU A 101 3.88 11.22 -4.34
N ILE A 102 3.29 12.02 -3.45
CA ILE A 102 3.67 12.07 -2.03
C ILE A 102 3.45 10.69 -1.38
N ILE A 103 2.29 10.08 -1.60
CA ILE A 103 1.95 8.75 -1.08
C ILE A 103 2.89 7.68 -1.63
N TYR A 104 3.19 7.72 -2.93
CA TYR A 104 4.14 6.82 -3.57
C TYR A 104 5.53 6.93 -2.93
N ASN A 105 6.04 8.16 -2.82
CA ASN A 105 7.37 8.43 -2.28
C ASN A 105 7.49 8.02 -0.80
N GLN A 106 6.48 8.30 0.03
CA GLN A 106 6.45 7.87 1.44
C GLN A 106 6.55 6.34 1.56
N LYS A 107 5.81 5.59 0.74
CA LYS A 107 5.85 4.13 0.73
C LYS A 107 7.18 3.60 0.23
N PHE A 108 7.69 4.15 -0.86
CA PHE A 108 8.97 3.74 -1.43
C PHE A 108 10.13 3.96 -0.46
N THR A 109 10.23 5.17 0.08
CA THR A 109 11.31 5.52 1.02
C THR A 109 11.19 4.75 2.35
N GLY A 110 9.97 4.54 2.85
CA GLY A 110 9.72 3.74 4.04
C GLY A 110 10.10 2.27 3.85
N ALA A 111 9.83 1.69 2.68
CA ALA A 111 10.27 0.34 2.35
C ALA A 111 11.78 0.25 2.15
N ALA A 112 12.40 1.23 1.49
CA ALA A 112 13.85 1.29 1.28
C ALA A 112 14.65 1.43 2.59
N ALA A 113 14.04 2.02 3.62
CA ALA A 113 14.62 2.18 4.96
C ALA A 113 14.24 1.05 5.93
N ASP A 114 13.62 -0.04 5.46
CA ASP A 114 13.11 -1.16 6.29
C ASP A 114 12.08 -0.75 7.37
N LEU A 115 11.44 0.42 7.22
CA LEU A 115 10.39 0.89 8.10
C LEU A 115 9.01 0.31 7.73
N LEU A 116 8.83 -0.11 6.48
CA LEU A 116 7.65 -0.77 5.93
C LEU A 116 8.05 -2.12 5.34
N ASN A 117 7.10 -3.03 5.21
CA ASN A 117 7.36 -4.33 4.58
C ASN A 117 7.61 -4.15 3.06
N SER A 118 8.87 -4.34 2.64
CA SER A 118 9.32 -4.11 1.27
C SER A 118 8.57 -4.98 0.24
N ASN A 119 8.23 -6.24 0.58
CA ASN A 119 7.51 -7.13 -0.33
C ASN A 119 6.07 -6.67 -0.59
N ILE A 120 5.38 -6.19 0.45
CA ILE A 120 4.01 -5.66 0.32
C ILE A 120 4.03 -4.39 -0.52
N ILE A 121 4.96 -3.47 -0.20
CA ILE A 121 5.07 -2.18 -0.90
C ILE A 121 5.49 -2.39 -2.37
N ALA A 122 6.46 -3.26 -2.65
CA ALA A 122 6.87 -3.56 -4.02
C ALA A 122 5.70 -4.07 -4.89
N ARG A 123 4.86 -4.96 -4.33
CA ARG A 123 3.66 -5.47 -5.04
C ARG A 123 2.62 -4.36 -5.25
N GLU A 124 2.38 -3.53 -4.26
CA GLU A 124 1.42 -2.42 -4.36
C GLU A 124 1.88 -1.36 -5.37
N LEU A 125 3.18 -1.06 -5.42
CA LEU A 125 3.76 -0.12 -6.36
C LEU A 125 4.00 -0.70 -7.76
N GLY A 126 3.73 -2.00 -7.96
CA GLY A 126 3.93 -2.68 -9.24
C GLY A 126 5.40 -2.89 -9.61
N LEU A 127 6.30 -2.84 -8.63
CA LEU A 127 7.73 -3.12 -8.78
C LEU A 127 7.90 -4.65 -8.80
N ALA A 128 7.93 -5.25 -9.98
CA ALA A 128 8.12 -6.70 -10.14
C ALA A 128 9.58 -7.03 -10.39
N ASP A 129 10.14 -7.96 -9.63
CA ASP A 129 11.36 -8.67 -10.03
C ASP A 129 11.03 -9.53 -11.25
N LYS A 130 11.54 -9.18 -12.40
CA LYS A 130 11.46 -10.04 -13.59
C LYS A 130 12.48 -11.18 -13.42
N GLN A 131 12.08 -12.26 -12.78
CA GLN A 131 12.82 -13.52 -12.85
C GLN A 131 12.43 -14.21 -14.16
N GLN A 132 13.31 -14.17 -15.13
CA GLN A 132 13.19 -14.97 -16.36
C GLN A 132 13.83 -16.33 -16.07
N ASN A 133 13.01 -17.32 -15.66
CA ASN A 133 13.47 -18.70 -15.52
C ASN A 133 13.42 -19.36 -16.90
N GLU A 134 14.56 -19.45 -17.57
CA GLU A 134 14.69 -20.29 -18.75
C GLU A 134 14.86 -21.75 -18.31
N HIS A 135 13.84 -22.54 -18.48
CA HIS A 135 13.94 -23.99 -18.34
C HIS A 135 14.53 -24.57 -19.63
N THR A 136 15.80 -24.88 -19.58
CA THR A 136 16.49 -25.58 -20.68
C THR A 136 16.61 -27.07 -20.39
N GLY A 137 16.49 -27.92 -21.42
CA GLY A 137 16.78 -29.32 -21.33
C GLY A 137 18.29 -29.62 -21.19
N VAL A 138 18.67 -30.90 -21.20
CA VAL A 138 20.06 -31.32 -21.10
C VAL A 138 20.88 -30.61 -22.18
N ASP A 139 22.07 -30.12 -21.82
CA ASP A 139 23.00 -29.35 -22.69
C ASP A 139 22.46 -28.01 -23.23
N GLY A 140 21.54 -27.36 -22.49
CA GLY A 140 21.02 -26.04 -22.87
C GLY A 140 20.07 -26.05 -24.09
N LYS A 141 19.60 -27.22 -24.50
CA LYS A 141 18.65 -27.36 -25.64
C LYS A 141 17.20 -27.14 -25.17
N PRO A 142 16.28 -26.73 -26.06
CA PRO A 142 14.86 -26.65 -25.74
C PRO A 142 14.33 -28.00 -25.27
N ILE A 143 13.43 -27.98 -24.28
CA ILE A 143 12.75 -29.23 -23.83
C ILE A 143 11.82 -29.67 -24.96
N ALA A 144 12.16 -30.83 -25.60
CA ALA A 144 11.32 -31.40 -26.63
C ALA A 144 10.15 -32.15 -25.99
N HIS A 145 8.95 -31.69 -26.22
CA HIS A 145 7.72 -32.45 -25.91
C HIS A 145 7.32 -33.25 -27.13
N SER A 146 7.57 -34.58 -27.10
CA SER A 146 7.00 -35.51 -28.07
C SER A 146 5.71 -36.09 -27.50
N VAL A 147 4.59 -35.83 -28.15
CA VAL A 147 3.32 -36.52 -27.88
C VAL A 147 3.15 -37.60 -28.90
N GLU A 148 3.35 -38.90 -28.52
CA GLU A 148 2.96 -40.02 -29.35
C GLU A 148 1.45 -40.29 -29.21
N ILE A 149 0.70 -40.05 -30.26
CA ILE A 149 -0.72 -40.43 -30.33
C ILE A 149 -0.77 -41.82 -30.99
N LYS A 150 -1.02 -42.86 -30.19
CA LYS A 150 -1.36 -44.21 -30.74
C LYS A 150 -2.84 -44.24 -31.08
N VAL A 151 -3.14 -44.27 -32.37
CA VAL A 151 -4.50 -44.54 -32.86
C VAL A 151 -4.63 -46.04 -33.08
N THR A 152 -5.42 -46.72 -32.26
CA THR A 152 -5.84 -48.11 -32.49
C THR A 152 -7.18 -48.09 -33.22
N PHE A 153 -7.22 -48.73 -34.38
CA PHE A 153 -8.47 -49.03 -35.07
C PHE A 153 -8.87 -50.45 -34.66
N ASP A 154 -10.03 -50.59 -34.05
CA ASP A 154 -10.65 -51.91 -33.85
C ASP A 154 -11.43 -52.23 -35.12
N ASP A 155 -11.15 -53.46 -35.71
CA ASP A 155 -11.86 -54.04 -36.85
C ASP A 155 -13.19 -54.65 -36.44
#